data_d1a48a560c4b40848fdbfffef52617cd
#
_entry.id   d1a48a560c4b40848fdbfffef52617cd
#
_cell.length_a   1.000
_cell.length_b   1.000
_cell.length_c   1.000
_cell.angle_alpha   90.00
_cell.angle_beta   90.00
_cell.angle_gamma   90.00
#
_symmetry.space_group_name_H-M   'P 1'
#
loop_
_entity.id
_entity.type
_entity.pdbx_description
1 polymer ?
#
loop_
_entity_poly.entity_id
_entity_poly.type
_entity_poly.pdbx_seq_one_letter_code
_entity_poly.pdbx_strand_id
1 'polypeptide(L)'
;MQYLHARLSQFGRLAGLASLLGVVVLQGCSSTTSSSAAYAALTEPQKLKQMTPDQRSQWTRDRAVEARRAPQQFDYAAIYAAKNDEGISIKAFDYTKMNSRFLRQQVKYYGPERVGTIVVDARRRHLYLVQPNGMAMRYGIAVGKEGFGWTGNSTLHWKTKWPTWTPPAEMIARRPELKKYADGLKGSPSNPLGARAMYLYKNGRDTLYRIHGTDKPHSIGKAASSGCFRMINQDVIDLYERVGTRGLVTVRDHVDPALVSAR
;
A
#
# COMPACT_ATOMS: atom_id res chain seq x y z
N MET A 1 58.13 29.17 21.39
CA MET A 1 58.42 30.57 21.09
C MET A 1 57.09 31.28 21.14
N GLN A 2 56.81 31.94 22.30
CA GLN A 2 57.02 33.34 22.61
C GLN A 2 56.14 34.25 21.73
N TYR A 3 55.32 35.21 22.17
CA TYR A 3 55.10 36.00 23.40
C TYR A 3 53.77 36.73 23.16
N LEU A 4 52.84 36.85 24.08
CA LEU A 4 52.66 37.80 25.18
C LEU A 4 52.34 39.27 24.78
N HIS A 5 51.29 39.77 25.32
CA HIS A 5 50.93 40.97 26.13
C HIS A 5 49.68 41.64 25.62
N ALA A 6 48.65 41.74 26.36
CA ALA A 6 48.27 42.43 27.61
C ALA A 6 48.34 43.97 27.51
N ARG A 7 47.21 44.65 27.78
CA ARG A 7 46.97 45.78 28.73
C ARG A 7 45.55 46.27 28.69
N LEU A 8 44.98 46.25 29.74
CA LEU A 8 44.20 47.02 30.72
C LEU A 8 44.18 48.57 30.53
N SER A 9 43.03 49.19 30.77
CA SER A 9 42.71 50.32 31.62
C SER A 9 41.24 50.68 31.48
N GLN A 10 40.39 50.58 32.43
CA GLN A 10 40.04 51.27 33.68
C GLN A 10 39.41 52.65 33.45
N PHE A 11 38.34 52.82 34.24
CA PHE A 11 37.64 53.94 34.83
C PHE A 11 36.46 54.57 34.14
N GLY A 12 35.37 54.64 34.94
CA GLY A 12 34.40 55.70 34.98
C GLY A 12 33.03 55.30 35.51
N ARG A 13 32.85 55.42 36.84
CA ARG A 13 31.57 55.36 37.52
C ARG A 13 30.65 56.52 37.10
N LEU A 14 29.32 56.29 37.03
CA LEU A 14 28.35 57.14 37.72
C LEU A 14 26.96 56.49 37.71
N ALA A 15 26.30 56.65 38.87
CA ALA A 15 25.02 56.06 39.22
C ALA A 15 23.85 56.82 38.58
N GLY A 16 22.75 56.10 38.37
CA GLY A 16 21.44 56.68 38.04
C GLY A 16 20.34 55.61 38.22
N LEU A 17 19.68 55.64 39.40
CA LEU A 17 18.44 54.91 39.64
C LEU A 17 17.33 55.48 38.74
N ALA A 18 16.67 54.64 37.97
CA ALA A 18 15.32 54.87 37.49
C ALA A 18 14.59 53.52 37.39
N SER A 19 13.65 53.35 38.32
CA SER A 19 12.68 52.24 38.30
C SER A 19 11.76 52.39 37.11
N LEU A 20 11.71 51.41 36.26
CA LEU A 20 10.65 51.22 35.25
C LEU A 20 10.17 49.78 35.28
N LEU A 21 8.93 49.63 35.70
CA LEU A 21 8.15 48.41 35.60
C LEU A 21 8.17 47.91 34.17
N GLY A 22 8.93 46.87 33.89
CA GLY A 22 8.90 46.12 32.64
C GLY A 22 7.81 45.08 32.69
N VAL A 23 6.74 45.31 31.97
CA VAL A 23 5.73 44.31 31.65
C VAL A 23 6.43 43.22 30.84
N VAL A 24 6.59 42.05 31.43
CA VAL A 24 7.04 40.86 30.71
C VAL A 24 5.88 40.37 29.86
N VAL A 25 5.88 40.76 28.59
CA VAL A 25 5.04 40.13 27.58
C VAL A 25 5.64 38.78 27.29
N LEU A 26 5.06 37.73 27.91
CA LEU A 26 5.29 36.33 27.50
C LEU A 26 4.72 36.18 26.07
N GLN A 27 5.58 36.33 25.08
CA GLN A 27 5.29 35.85 23.74
C GLN A 27 5.25 34.33 23.80
N GLY A 28 4.05 33.83 23.97
CA GLY A 28 3.78 32.41 23.75
C GLY A 28 4.05 32.04 22.29
N CYS A 29 5.16 31.40 22.00
CA CYS A 29 5.34 30.64 20.76
C CYS A 29 4.31 29.52 20.75
N SER A 30 3.12 29.79 20.22
CA SER A 30 2.15 28.75 19.90
C SER A 30 2.72 27.93 18.74
N SER A 31 3.10 26.71 19.07
CA SER A 31 3.51 25.66 18.14
C SER A 31 2.30 25.25 17.27
N THR A 32 2.05 25.95 16.18
CA THR A 32 0.99 25.67 15.20
C THR A 32 1.30 24.48 14.27
N THR A 33 2.49 23.88 14.40
CA THR A 33 2.92 22.77 13.52
C THR A 33 2.43 21.38 13.95
N SER A 34 1.98 21.19 15.21
CA SER A 34 1.51 19.87 15.65
C SER A 34 0.05 19.57 15.29
N SER A 35 -0.77 20.59 15.06
CA SER A 35 -2.21 20.39 14.76
C SER A 35 -2.48 19.91 13.34
N SER A 36 -1.68 20.32 12.35
CA SER A 36 -1.90 19.95 10.96
C SER A 36 -1.55 18.48 10.66
N ALA A 37 -0.49 17.97 11.28
CA ALA A 37 -0.11 16.57 11.15
C ALA A 37 -1.12 15.64 11.84
N ALA A 38 -1.61 16.03 13.02
CA ALA A 38 -2.66 15.32 13.72
C ALA A 38 -3.98 15.31 12.94
N TYR A 39 -4.37 16.43 12.34
CA TYR A 39 -5.56 16.52 11.50
C TYR A 39 -5.42 15.68 10.21
N ALA A 40 -4.24 15.65 9.61
CA ALA A 40 -3.98 14.84 8.41
C ALA A 40 -4.13 13.33 8.69
N ALA A 41 -3.87 12.89 9.92
CA ALA A 41 -3.98 11.49 10.34
C ALA A 41 -5.42 11.03 10.64
N LEU A 42 -6.38 11.96 10.73
CA LEU A 42 -7.77 11.63 11.03
C LEU A 42 -8.45 10.92 9.87
N THR A 43 -9.36 10.01 10.20
CA THR A 43 -10.29 9.43 9.23
C THR A 43 -11.31 10.48 8.74
N GLU A 44 -11.92 10.26 7.59
CA GLU A 44 -12.94 11.17 7.03
C GLU A 44 -14.09 11.50 8.01
N PRO A 45 -14.68 10.51 8.73
CA PRO A 45 -15.70 10.82 9.73
C PRO A 45 -15.17 11.66 10.90
N GLN A 46 -13.91 11.49 11.29
CA GLN A 46 -13.28 12.29 12.35
C GLN A 46 -13.01 13.73 11.87
N LYS A 47 -12.55 13.90 10.62
CA LYS A 47 -12.39 15.21 9.99
C LYS A 47 -13.69 15.96 9.92
N LEU A 48 -14.78 15.30 9.48
CA LEU A 48 -16.12 15.91 9.42
C LEU A 48 -16.61 16.43 10.76
N LYS A 49 -16.32 15.71 11.85
CA LYS A 49 -16.71 16.17 13.21
C LYS A 49 -15.97 17.43 13.65
N GLN A 50 -14.75 17.64 13.16
CA GLN A 50 -13.91 18.79 13.52
C GLN A 50 -14.08 20.01 12.58
N MET A 51 -14.77 19.85 11.45
CA MET A 51 -15.02 20.93 10.50
C MET A 51 -16.10 21.88 10.99
N THR A 52 -15.88 23.17 10.72
CA THR A 52 -16.93 24.20 10.85
C THR A 52 -18.04 23.96 9.80
N PRO A 53 -19.23 24.57 9.96
CA PRO A 53 -20.29 24.47 8.95
C PRO A 53 -19.83 24.87 7.54
N ASP A 54 -19.04 25.94 7.41
CA ASP A 54 -18.52 26.42 6.13
C ASP A 54 -17.51 25.44 5.52
N GLN A 55 -16.61 24.90 6.32
CA GLN A 55 -15.67 23.87 5.88
C GLN A 55 -16.39 22.61 5.43
N ARG A 56 -17.45 22.18 6.12
CA ARG A 56 -18.29 21.04 5.68
C ARG A 56 -18.99 21.34 4.36
N SER A 57 -19.50 22.54 4.20
CA SER A 57 -20.17 22.97 2.95
C SER A 57 -19.17 22.97 1.79
N GLN A 58 -17.96 23.50 1.98
CA GLN A 58 -16.91 23.48 0.97
C GLN A 58 -16.50 22.04 0.64
N TRP A 59 -16.24 21.23 1.66
CA TRP A 59 -15.90 19.82 1.49
C TRP A 59 -16.97 19.03 0.73
N THR A 60 -18.26 19.31 1.00
CA THR A 60 -19.39 18.69 0.29
C THR A 60 -19.41 19.13 -1.18
N ARG A 61 -19.15 20.43 -1.46
CA ARG A 61 -19.05 20.93 -2.85
C ARG A 61 -17.89 20.30 -3.60
N ASP A 62 -16.71 20.24 -2.99
CA ASP A 62 -15.52 19.67 -3.61
C ASP A 62 -15.73 18.19 -3.93
N ARG A 63 -16.38 17.44 -3.03
CA ARG A 63 -16.77 16.05 -3.27
C ARG A 63 -17.83 15.90 -4.35
N ALA A 64 -18.79 16.80 -4.42
CA ALA A 64 -19.79 16.79 -5.49
C ALA A 64 -19.15 17.05 -6.85
N VAL A 65 -18.16 17.94 -6.94
CA VAL A 65 -17.37 18.19 -8.15
C VAL A 65 -16.55 16.94 -8.50
N GLU A 66 -15.91 16.32 -7.53
CA GLU A 66 -15.12 15.10 -7.73
C GLU A 66 -16.00 13.89 -8.11
N ALA A 67 -17.20 13.80 -7.54
CA ALA A 67 -18.18 12.77 -7.89
C ALA A 67 -18.73 12.94 -9.32
N ARG A 68 -18.70 14.15 -9.87
CA ARG A 68 -19.11 14.44 -11.27
C ARG A 68 -18.00 14.15 -12.28
N ARG A 69 -16.74 13.95 -11.85
CA ARG A 69 -15.69 13.44 -12.74
C ARG A 69 -16.11 12.04 -13.19
N ALA A 70 -16.19 11.86 -14.51
CA ALA A 70 -16.49 10.56 -15.10
C ALA A 70 -15.57 9.50 -14.47
N PRO A 71 -16.10 8.33 -14.08
CA PRO A 71 -15.26 7.25 -13.56
C PRO A 71 -14.18 6.94 -14.60
N GLN A 72 -12.95 6.70 -14.14
CA GLN A 72 -11.89 6.26 -15.03
C GLN A 72 -12.39 4.99 -15.72
N GLN A 73 -12.64 5.08 -17.01
CA GLN A 73 -13.06 3.95 -17.80
C GLN A 73 -11.80 3.11 -18.08
N PHE A 74 -11.79 1.89 -17.59
CA PHE A 74 -10.72 0.94 -17.85
C PHE A 74 -11.02 0.20 -19.16
N ASP A 75 -10.11 0.26 -20.11
CA ASP A 75 -10.15 -0.59 -21.28
C ASP A 75 -9.68 -2.01 -20.89
N TYR A 76 -10.64 -2.82 -20.44
CA TYR A 76 -10.34 -4.18 -20.02
C TYR A 76 -9.85 -5.07 -21.18
N ALA A 77 -10.23 -4.77 -22.43
CA ALA A 77 -9.73 -5.49 -23.58
C ALA A 77 -8.22 -5.28 -23.74
N ALA A 78 -7.75 -4.04 -23.63
CA ALA A 78 -6.33 -3.72 -23.65
C ALA A 78 -5.59 -4.22 -22.39
N ILE A 79 -6.17 -4.04 -21.21
CA ILE A 79 -5.56 -4.43 -19.92
C ILE A 79 -5.27 -5.93 -19.88
N TYR A 80 -6.24 -6.74 -20.28
CA TYR A 80 -6.17 -8.21 -20.21
C TYR A 80 -5.81 -8.90 -21.52
N ALA A 81 -5.38 -8.12 -22.53
CA ALA A 81 -4.87 -8.67 -23.78
C ALA A 81 -3.67 -9.61 -23.55
N ALA A 82 -3.41 -10.46 -24.52
CA ALA A 82 -2.16 -11.21 -24.60
C ALA A 82 -0.98 -10.23 -24.74
N LYS A 83 0.13 -10.55 -24.11
CA LYS A 83 1.35 -9.73 -24.17
C LYS A 83 2.60 -10.57 -24.07
N ASN A 84 3.69 -10.08 -24.64
CA ASN A 84 5.02 -10.60 -24.38
C ASN A 84 5.62 -9.82 -23.20
N ASP A 85 6.21 -10.53 -22.25
CA ASP A 85 6.86 -9.97 -21.08
C ASP A 85 8.20 -10.66 -20.89
N GLU A 86 9.28 -9.97 -21.20
CA GLU A 86 10.66 -10.50 -21.17
C GLU A 86 10.86 -11.79 -21.99
N GLY A 87 10.27 -11.86 -23.17
CA GLY A 87 10.36 -13.01 -24.05
C GLY A 87 9.36 -14.13 -23.73
N ILE A 88 8.60 -14.02 -22.63
CA ILE A 88 7.62 -15.01 -22.23
C ILE A 88 6.21 -14.52 -22.58
N SER A 89 5.47 -15.36 -23.32
CA SER A 89 4.11 -15.03 -23.75
C SER A 89 3.11 -15.23 -22.59
N ILE A 90 2.35 -14.17 -22.29
CA ILE A 90 1.20 -14.21 -21.38
C ILE A 90 -0.06 -14.24 -22.22
N LYS A 91 -0.88 -15.26 -22.05
CA LYS A 91 -2.17 -15.38 -22.75
C LYS A 91 -3.13 -14.27 -22.34
N ALA A 92 -4.01 -13.89 -23.27
CA ALA A 92 -5.14 -13.04 -22.94
C ALA A 92 -5.99 -13.68 -21.85
N PHE A 93 -6.49 -12.86 -20.94
CA PHE A 93 -7.43 -13.30 -19.92
C PHE A 93 -8.86 -12.91 -20.34
N ASP A 94 -9.74 -13.88 -20.39
CA ASP A 94 -11.15 -13.65 -20.69
C ASP A 94 -11.85 -13.00 -19.50
N TYR A 95 -11.76 -11.68 -19.44
CA TYR A 95 -12.33 -10.88 -18.36
C TYR A 95 -13.86 -10.86 -18.37
N THR A 96 -14.51 -11.20 -19.50
CA THR A 96 -15.97 -11.21 -19.63
C THR A 96 -16.61 -12.31 -18.77
N LYS A 97 -15.87 -13.38 -18.47
CA LYS A 97 -16.27 -14.47 -17.60
C LYS A 97 -15.97 -14.25 -16.11
N MET A 98 -15.32 -13.10 -15.78
CA MET A 98 -14.99 -12.76 -14.41
C MET A 98 -16.05 -11.80 -13.84
N ASN A 99 -16.42 -12.00 -12.57
CA ASN A 99 -17.24 -11.00 -11.89
C ASN A 99 -16.44 -9.67 -11.85
N SER A 100 -17.05 -8.60 -12.36
CA SER A 100 -16.41 -7.30 -12.57
C SER A 100 -15.80 -6.70 -11.30
N ARG A 101 -16.27 -7.08 -10.11
CA ARG A 101 -15.70 -6.65 -8.83
C ARG A 101 -14.25 -7.10 -8.64
N PHE A 102 -13.81 -8.16 -9.32
CA PHE A 102 -12.45 -8.69 -9.26
C PHE A 102 -11.54 -8.20 -10.38
N LEU A 103 -12.08 -7.43 -11.32
CA LEU A 103 -11.27 -6.74 -12.32
C LEU A 103 -10.59 -5.53 -11.69
N ARG A 104 -9.46 -5.11 -12.26
CA ARG A 104 -8.74 -3.90 -11.83
C ARG A 104 -9.63 -2.68 -11.91
N GLN A 105 -9.73 -1.93 -10.82
CA GLN A 105 -10.57 -0.73 -10.73
C GLN A 105 -9.91 0.29 -9.82
N GLN A 106 -10.07 1.57 -10.15
CA GLN A 106 -9.80 2.63 -9.21
C GLN A 106 -11.04 2.87 -8.35
N VAL A 107 -10.87 2.89 -7.04
CA VAL A 107 -11.94 3.07 -6.05
C VAL A 107 -11.60 4.19 -5.09
N LYS A 108 -12.60 4.78 -4.46
CA LYS A 108 -12.39 5.67 -3.30
C LYS A 108 -11.92 4.81 -2.12
N TYR A 109 -10.92 5.31 -1.39
CA TYR A 109 -10.34 4.63 -0.25
C TYR A 109 -10.11 5.61 0.89
N TYR A 110 -10.79 5.41 2.01
CA TYR A 110 -10.78 6.29 3.17
C TYR A 110 -10.07 5.67 4.39
N GLY A 111 -9.30 4.62 4.16
CA GLY A 111 -8.51 3.98 5.21
C GLY A 111 -7.37 4.87 5.71
N PRO A 112 -6.84 4.57 6.90
CA PRO A 112 -5.78 5.36 7.53
C PRO A 112 -4.39 5.12 6.93
N GLU A 113 -4.27 4.19 5.99
CA GLU A 113 -2.98 3.78 5.45
C GLU A 113 -2.39 4.87 4.55
N ARG A 114 -1.06 4.98 4.59
CA ARG A 114 -0.31 5.93 3.78
C ARG A 114 -0.35 5.55 2.31
N VAL A 115 -0.23 6.57 1.45
CA VAL A 115 -0.03 6.36 0.01
C VAL A 115 1.14 5.40 -0.24
N GLY A 116 0.95 4.47 -1.18
CA GLY A 116 1.92 3.42 -1.49
C GLY A 116 1.79 2.16 -0.64
N THR A 117 0.94 2.15 0.41
CA THR A 117 0.66 0.94 1.19
C THR A 117 -0.21 -0.02 0.38
N ILE A 118 0.13 -1.30 0.42
CA ILE A 118 -0.72 -2.38 -0.06
C ILE A 118 -1.61 -2.83 1.10
N VAL A 119 -2.93 -2.85 0.90
CA VAL A 119 -3.88 -3.37 1.88
C VAL A 119 -4.58 -4.59 1.28
N VAL A 120 -4.48 -5.73 1.95
CA VAL A 120 -5.16 -6.96 1.56
C VAL A 120 -6.42 -7.12 2.40
N ASP A 121 -7.57 -7.28 1.72
CA ASP A 121 -8.85 -7.70 2.29
C ASP A 121 -9.05 -9.18 1.95
N ALA A 122 -8.69 -10.05 2.88
CA ALA A 122 -8.71 -11.48 2.64
C ALA A 122 -10.14 -12.00 2.43
N ARG A 123 -11.11 -11.53 3.21
CA ARG A 123 -12.51 -11.97 3.15
C ARG A 123 -13.18 -11.59 1.84
N ARG A 124 -12.96 -10.35 1.36
CA ARG A 124 -13.52 -9.88 0.09
C ARG A 124 -12.70 -10.28 -1.12
N ARG A 125 -11.48 -10.79 -0.89
CA ARG A 125 -10.54 -11.19 -1.94
C ARG A 125 -10.16 -10.03 -2.85
N HIS A 126 -9.85 -8.91 -2.20
CA HIS A 126 -9.35 -7.70 -2.84
C HIS A 126 -7.99 -7.32 -2.29
N LEU A 127 -7.19 -6.70 -3.15
CA LEU A 127 -5.96 -6.03 -2.79
C LEU A 127 -6.08 -4.58 -3.24
N TYR A 128 -5.74 -3.66 -2.37
CA TYR A 128 -5.76 -2.22 -2.63
C TYR A 128 -4.34 -1.67 -2.59
N LEU A 129 -3.93 -0.95 -3.61
CA LEU A 129 -2.77 -0.06 -3.56
C LEU A 129 -3.27 1.35 -3.28
N VAL A 130 -2.96 1.85 -2.09
CA VAL A 130 -3.39 3.19 -1.65
C VAL A 130 -2.71 4.25 -2.52
N GLN A 131 -3.50 5.16 -3.06
CA GLN A 131 -3.09 6.23 -3.96
C GLN A 131 -3.41 7.61 -3.34
N PRO A 132 -2.82 8.71 -3.87
CA PRO A 132 -3.19 10.06 -3.47
C PRO A 132 -4.69 10.34 -3.62
N ASN A 133 -5.15 11.42 -2.98
CA ASN A 133 -6.51 11.98 -3.10
C ASN A 133 -7.62 11.01 -2.65
N GLY A 134 -7.36 10.20 -1.63
CA GLY A 134 -8.35 9.26 -1.10
C GLY A 134 -8.76 8.18 -2.09
N MET A 135 -7.85 7.75 -2.93
CA MET A 135 -8.06 6.72 -3.94
C MET A 135 -7.26 5.47 -3.64
N ALA A 136 -7.66 4.34 -4.21
CA ALA A 136 -6.83 3.15 -4.32
C ALA A 136 -7.05 2.45 -5.66
N MET A 137 -6.01 1.79 -6.17
CA MET A 137 -6.16 0.79 -7.20
C MET A 137 -6.55 -0.53 -6.56
N ARG A 138 -7.73 -1.04 -6.88
CA ARG A 138 -8.23 -2.32 -6.40
C ARG A 138 -7.98 -3.41 -7.42
N TYR A 139 -7.50 -4.56 -6.96
CA TYR A 139 -7.29 -5.78 -7.73
C TYR A 139 -8.05 -6.93 -7.10
N GLY A 140 -8.54 -7.84 -7.91
CA GLY A 140 -9.04 -9.13 -7.45
C GLY A 140 -7.89 -10.07 -7.10
N ILE A 141 -8.04 -10.82 -6.01
CA ILE A 141 -7.07 -11.83 -5.60
C ILE A 141 -7.74 -13.16 -5.31
N ALA A 142 -6.95 -14.24 -5.35
CA ALA A 142 -7.28 -15.47 -4.64
C ALA A 142 -6.44 -15.54 -3.36
N VAL A 143 -7.04 -16.08 -2.30
CA VAL A 143 -6.40 -16.29 -1.00
C VAL A 143 -6.26 -17.77 -0.70
N GLY A 144 -5.40 -18.15 0.24
CA GLY A 144 -5.29 -19.51 0.72
C GLY A 144 -6.59 -19.98 1.38
N LYS A 145 -6.82 -21.29 1.37
CA LYS A 145 -7.86 -21.88 2.22
C LYS A 145 -7.58 -21.59 3.70
N GLU A 146 -6.31 -21.56 4.07
CA GLU A 146 -5.77 -21.21 5.37
C GLU A 146 -5.40 -19.72 5.48
N GLY A 147 -5.54 -18.95 4.40
CA GLY A 147 -5.15 -17.53 4.29
C GLY A 147 -5.97 -16.56 5.12
N PHE A 148 -7.02 -17.05 5.77
CA PHE A 148 -7.68 -16.36 6.87
C PHE A 148 -6.85 -16.42 8.19
N GLY A 149 -5.74 -17.15 8.21
CA GLY A 149 -4.94 -17.38 9.41
C GLY A 149 -3.92 -16.30 9.73
N TRP A 150 -3.54 -15.42 8.78
CA TRP A 150 -2.57 -14.38 9.03
C TRP A 150 -3.11 -12.99 8.71
N THR A 151 -3.10 -12.14 9.72
CA THR A 151 -3.38 -10.71 9.64
C THR A 151 -2.23 -9.93 10.27
N GLY A 152 -2.06 -8.69 9.87
CA GLY A 152 -1.03 -7.82 10.43
C GLY A 152 -0.24 -7.07 9.37
N ASN A 153 0.84 -6.44 9.84
CA ASN A 153 1.71 -5.63 9.01
C ASN A 153 2.97 -6.39 8.63
N SER A 154 3.44 -6.15 7.41
CA SER A 154 4.69 -6.65 6.86
C SER A 154 5.29 -5.61 5.91
N THR A 155 6.48 -5.90 5.40
CA THR A 155 7.11 -5.11 4.36
C THR A 155 7.33 -5.97 3.12
N LEU A 156 7.19 -5.37 1.96
CA LEU A 156 7.64 -5.94 0.70
C LEU A 156 9.17 -5.89 0.71
N HIS A 157 9.83 -7.01 0.97
CA HIS A 157 11.29 -7.04 1.15
C HIS A 157 12.02 -7.04 -0.19
N TRP A 158 11.63 -7.93 -1.08
CA TRP A 158 12.13 -7.98 -2.45
C TRP A 158 11.06 -8.46 -3.42
N LYS A 159 11.32 -8.27 -4.70
CA LYS A 159 10.40 -8.61 -5.77
C LYS A 159 11.16 -9.13 -6.97
N THR A 160 10.59 -10.06 -7.70
CA THR A 160 11.23 -10.68 -8.86
C THR A 160 10.25 -10.89 -10.00
N LYS A 161 10.78 -10.84 -11.20
CA LYS A 161 10.10 -11.20 -12.44
C LYS A 161 10.34 -12.66 -12.73
N TRP A 162 9.36 -13.36 -13.24
CA TRP A 162 9.40 -14.76 -13.64
C TRP A 162 10.12 -15.66 -12.63
N PRO A 163 9.62 -15.71 -11.37
CA PRO A 163 10.30 -16.41 -10.27
C PRO A 163 10.44 -17.90 -10.54
N THR A 164 11.49 -18.50 -10.04
CA THR A 164 11.56 -19.97 -9.89
C THR A 164 10.62 -20.40 -8.75
N TRP A 165 9.80 -21.39 -8.98
CA TRP A 165 8.92 -21.97 -7.98
C TRP A 165 9.45 -23.32 -7.50
N THR A 166 9.67 -23.47 -6.21
CA THR A 166 10.00 -24.73 -5.56
C THR A 166 8.86 -25.11 -4.64
N PRO A 167 8.22 -26.27 -4.84
CA PRO A 167 7.15 -26.71 -3.95
C PRO A 167 7.70 -26.97 -2.54
N PRO A 168 7.02 -26.50 -1.48
CA PRO A 168 7.37 -26.86 -0.12
C PRO A 168 7.32 -28.38 0.11
N ALA A 169 8.16 -28.90 1.01
CA ALA A 169 8.24 -30.32 1.31
C ALA A 169 6.87 -30.91 1.70
N GLU A 170 6.09 -30.19 2.52
CA GLU A 170 4.74 -30.60 2.92
C GLU A 170 3.77 -30.65 1.72
N MET A 171 3.99 -29.80 0.71
CA MET A 171 3.17 -29.86 -0.51
C MET A 171 3.54 -31.07 -1.34
N ILE A 172 4.82 -31.43 -1.42
CA ILE A 172 5.28 -32.67 -2.09
C ILE A 172 4.71 -33.90 -1.37
N ALA A 173 4.71 -33.89 -0.02
CA ALA A 173 4.14 -34.99 0.77
C ALA A 173 2.65 -35.22 0.47
N ARG A 174 1.87 -34.14 0.30
CA ARG A 174 0.44 -34.21 -0.06
C ARG A 174 0.20 -34.48 -1.56
N ARG A 175 1.20 -34.19 -2.40
CA ARG A 175 1.11 -34.25 -3.87
C ARG A 175 2.43 -34.73 -4.43
N PRO A 176 2.69 -36.07 -4.38
CA PRO A 176 3.97 -36.67 -4.78
C PRO A 176 4.38 -36.37 -6.23
N GLU A 177 3.42 -36.07 -7.10
CA GLU A 177 3.67 -35.71 -8.50
C GLU A 177 4.46 -34.39 -8.64
N LEU A 178 4.54 -33.58 -7.58
CA LEU A 178 5.31 -32.34 -7.55
C LEU A 178 6.81 -32.57 -7.27
N LYS A 179 7.23 -33.81 -6.91
CA LYS A 179 8.62 -34.15 -6.62
C LYS A 179 9.55 -33.80 -7.79
N LYS A 180 9.06 -33.92 -9.03
CA LYS A 180 9.80 -33.53 -10.25
C LYS A 180 10.19 -32.02 -10.30
N TYR A 181 9.61 -31.19 -9.45
CA TYR A 181 9.92 -29.77 -9.33
C TYR A 181 10.69 -29.43 -8.06
N ALA A 182 11.24 -30.43 -7.36
CA ALA A 182 12.00 -30.21 -6.11
C ALA A 182 13.21 -29.30 -6.33
N ASP A 183 13.85 -29.36 -7.51
CA ASP A 183 14.98 -28.50 -7.89
C ASP A 183 14.54 -27.14 -8.47
N GLY A 184 13.25 -26.89 -8.49
CA GLY A 184 12.65 -25.63 -8.94
C GLY A 184 12.12 -25.68 -10.38
N LEU A 185 10.92 -25.16 -10.56
CA LEU A 185 10.31 -24.87 -11.86
C LEU A 185 10.64 -23.42 -12.25
N LYS A 186 11.43 -23.25 -13.31
CA LYS A 186 11.77 -21.91 -13.83
C LYS A 186 10.53 -21.10 -14.22
N GLY A 187 10.68 -19.79 -14.26
CA GLY A 187 9.64 -18.87 -14.71
C GLY A 187 9.11 -19.25 -16.09
N SER A 188 7.80 -19.44 -16.18
CA SER A 188 7.11 -19.83 -17.41
C SER A 188 5.60 -19.60 -17.26
N PRO A 189 4.82 -19.64 -18.35
CA PRO A 189 3.36 -19.53 -18.27
C PRO A 189 2.67 -20.61 -17.40
N SER A 190 3.32 -21.76 -17.19
CA SER A 190 2.83 -22.86 -16.35
C SER A 190 3.35 -22.82 -14.91
N ASN A 191 4.19 -21.84 -14.57
CA ASN A 191 4.69 -21.67 -13.20
C ASN A 191 3.58 -21.15 -12.29
N PRO A 192 3.31 -21.81 -11.14
CA PRO A 192 2.27 -21.39 -10.20
C PRO A 192 2.41 -19.97 -9.65
N LEU A 193 3.64 -19.41 -9.62
CA LEU A 193 3.88 -18.04 -9.19
C LEU A 193 3.61 -16.99 -10.29
N GLY A 194 3.39 -17.44 -11.54
CA GLY A 194 3.13 -16.54 -12.66
C GLY A 194 4.27 -15.58 -12.97
N ALA A 195 3.92 -14.43 -13.52
CA ALA A 195 4.87 -13.47 -14.08
C ALA A 195 5.68 -12.69 -13.05
N ARG A 196 5.20 -12.54 -11.82
CA ARG A 196 5.84 -11.76 -10.74
C ARG A 196 5.63 -12.42 -9.39
N ALA A 197 6.60 -12.23 -8.48
CA ALA A 197 6.43 -12.50 -7.06
C ALA A 197 7.00 -11.37 -6.21
N MET A 198 6.30 -11.03 -5.15
CA MET A 198 6.64 -10.03 -4.15
C MET A 198 6.64 -10.70 -2.78
N TYR A 199 7.76 -10.63 -2.07
CA TYR A 199 8.04 -11.40 -0.86
C TYR A 199 7.82 -10.54 0.37
N LEU A 200 7.00 -11.03 1.30
CA LEU A 200 6.58 -10.31 2.49
C LEU A 200 7.40 -10.73 3.71
N TYR A 201 7.97 -9.76 4.40
CA TYR A 201 8.79 -9.95 5.59
C TYR A 201 8.19 -9.22 6.78
N LYS A 202 8.35 -9.79 7.96
CA LYS A 202 7.97 -9.18 9.23
C LYS A 202 9.15 -9.27 10.20
N ASN A 203 9.56 -8.13 10.75
CA ASN A 203 10.70 -8.05 11.67
C ASN A 203 11.98 -8.72 11.11
N GLY A 204 12.29 -8.51 9.83
CA GLY A 204 13.45 -9.08 9.16
C GLY A 204 13.34 -10.56 8.81
N ARG A 205 12.23 -11.23 9.12
CA ARG A 205 12.00 -12.65 8.84
C ARG A 205 11.03 -12.83 7.70
N ASP A 206 11.28 -13.82 6.85
CA ASP A 206 10.37 -14.23 5.79
C ASP A 206 9.07 -14.77 6.39
N THR A 207 7.94 -14.20 5.99
CA THR A 207 6.61 -14.65 6.45
C THR A 207 6.12 -15.88 5.70
N LEU A 208 6.82 -16.30 4.66
CA LEU A 208 6.38 -17.30 3.67
C LEU A 208 5.15 -16.87 2.86
N TYR A 209 4.59 -15.69 3.11
CA TYR A 209 3.53 -15.11 2.29
C TYR A 209 4.10 -14.33 1.11
N ARG A 210 3.40 -14.41 -0.02
CA ARG A 210 3.77 -13.77 -1.28
C ARG A 210 2.54 -13.14 -1.91
N ILE A 211 2.74 -12.03 -2.62
CA ILE A 211 1.81 -11.53 -3.63
C ILE A 211 2.41 -11.96 -4.97
N HIS A 212 1.68 -12.72 -5.77
CA HIS A 212 2.24 -13.28 -6.99
C HIS A 212 1.19 -13.48 -8.09
N GLY A 213 1.64 -13.68 -9.32
CA GLY A 213 0.79 -14.06 -10.44
C GLY A 213 0.24 -15.48 -10.33
N THR A 214 -0.30 -16.01 -11.42
CA THR A 214 -0.81 -17.38 -11.43
C THR A 214 -0.88 -17.98 -12.84
N ASP A 215 -0.72 -19.29 -12.92
CA ASP A 215 -1.07 -20.12 -14.07
C ASP A 215 -2.58 -20.45 -14.13
N LYS A 216 -3.33 -20.12 -13.05
CA LYS A 216 -4.76 -20.42 -12.88
C LYS A 216 -5.59 -19.18 -12.60
N PRO A 217 -5.76 -18.26 -13.58
CA PRO A 217 -6.42 -16.99 -13.34
C PRO A 217 -7.89 -17.12 -12.94
N HIS A 218 -8.57 -18.23 -13.29
CA HIS A 218 -9.95 -18.50 -12.86
C HIS A 218 -10.09 -18.83 -11.35
N SER A 219 -8.97 -18.91 -10.62
CA SER A 219 -8.98 -19.03 -9.16
C SER A 219 -9.20 -17.70 -8.45
N ILE A 220 -9.06 -16.57 -9.15
CA ILE A 220 -9.28 -15.24 -8.56
C ILE A 220 -10.73 -15.12 -8.07
N GLY A 221 -10.89 -14.50 -6.92
CA GLY A 221 -12.18 -14.44 -6.22
C GLY A 221 -12.50 -15.68 -5.38
N LYS A 222 -11.60 -16.66 -5.28
CA LYS A 222 -11.83 -17.92 -4.55
C LYS A 222 -10.79 -18.10 -3.42
N ALA A 223 -11.13 -18.95 -2.44
CA ALA A 223 -10.19 -19.48 -1.47
C ALA A 223 -9.49 -20.72 -2.10
N ALA A 224 -8.41 -20.53 -2.82
CA ALA A 224 -7.84 -21.54 -3.71
C ALA A 224 -6.31 -21.67 -3.65
N SER A 225 -5.63 -20.99 -2.72
CA SER A 225 -4.18 -21.07 -2.58
C SER A 225 -3.76 -21.76 -1.27
N SER A 226 -2.46 -22.00 -1.12
CA SER A 226 -1.86 -22.55 0.11
C SER A 226 -1.35 -21.46 1.06
N GLY A 227 -1.99 -20.27 1.08
CA GLY A 227 -1.64 -19.16 1.95
C GLY A 227 -1.37 -17.85 1.23
N CYS A 228 -0.72 -17.86 0.07
CA CYS A 228 -0.32 -16.65 -0.67
C CYS A 228 -1.49 -15.94 -1.36
N PHE A 229 -1.23 -14.69 -1.80
CA PHE A 229 -2.18 -13.84 -2.50
C PHE A 229 -1.92 -13.91 -4.01
N ARG A 230 -2.80 -14.62 -4.74
CA ARG A 230 -2.68 -14.77 -6.20
C ARG A 230 -3.40 -13.66 -6.94
N MET A 231 -2.81 -13.21 -8.03
CA MET A 231 -3.35 -12.19 -8.94
C MET A 231 -3.34 -12.69 -10.38
N ILE A 232 -4.19 -12.13 -11.23
CA ILE A 232 -4.06 -12.27 -12.68
C ILE A 232 -2.67 -11.75 -13.09
N ASN A 233 -2.01 -12.37 -14.09
CA ASN A 233 -0.66 -11.99 -14.47
C ASN A 233 -0.56 -10.53 -14.94
N GLN A 234 -1.53 -10.04 -15.69
CA GLN A 234 -1.59 -8.63 -16.12
C GLN A 234 -1.73 -7.67 -14.92
N ASP A 235 -2.42 -8.09 -13.86
CA ASP A 235 -2.62 -7.30 -12.66
C ASP A 235 -1.40 -7.28 -11.74
N VAL A 236 -0.74 -8.43 -11.57
CA VAL A 236 0.48 -8.48 -10.74
C VAL A 236 1.64 -7.73 -11.40
N ILE A 237 1.71 -7.69 -12.73
CA ILE A 237 2.68 -6.87 -13.47
C ILE A 237 2.41 -5.39 -13.18
N ASP A 238 1.18 -4.93 -13.31
CA ASP A 238 0.81 -3.55 -13.02
C ASP A 238 1.13 -3.15 -11.56
N LEU A 239 0.77 -3.99 -10.60
CA LEU A 239 1.11 -3.76 -9.20
C LEU A 239 2.63 -3.71 -8.98
N TYR A 240 3.35 -4.66 -9.57
CA TYR A 240 4.80 -4.75 -9.48
C TYR A 240 5.51 -3.49 -9.95
N GLU A 241 5.05 -2.88 -11.04
CA GLU A 241 5.64 -1.64 -11.58
C GLU A 241 5.33 -0.42 -10.70
N ARG A 242 4.21 -0.44 -9.99
CA ARG A 242 3.77 0.69 -9.12
C ARG A 242 4.43 0.70 -7.75
N VAL A 243 4.89 -0.44 -7.24
CA VAL A 243 5.38 -0.55 -5.87
C VAL A 243 6.89 -0.70 -5.80
N GLY A 244 7.52 0.05 -4.91
CA GLY A 244 8.94 -0.11 -4.57
C GLY A 244 9.18 -1.24 -3.57
N THR A 245 10.44 -1.65 -3.41
CA THR A 245 10.87 -2.45 -2.26
C THR A 245 10.74 -1.63 -0.97
N ARG A 246 10.55 -2.29 0.17
CA ARG A 246 10.25 -1.70 1.50
C ARG A 246 8.85 -1.08 1.62
N GLY A 247 7.97 -1.27 0.62
CA GLY A 247 6.56 -0.87 0.72
C GLY A 247 5.87 -1.57 1.88
N LEU A 248 4.97 -0.85 2.56
CA LEU A 248 4.16 -1.43 3.64
C LEU A 248 3.07 -2.32 3.05
N VAL A 249 2.83 -3.44 3.69
CA VAL A 249 1.73 -4.35 3.36
C VAL A 249 0.95 -4.67 4.64
N THR A 250 -0.32 -4.30 4.65
CA THR A 250 -1.24 -4.60 5.75
C THR A 250 -2.23 -5.66 5.29
N VAL A 251 -2.24 -6.79 5.96
CA VAL A 251 -3.21 -7.86 5.71
C VAL A 251 -4.28 -7.82 6.76
N ARG A 252 -5.54 -7.71 6.35
CA ARG A 252 -6.73 -7.67 7.20
C ARG A 252 -7.66 -8.83 6.84
N ASP A 253 -8.39 -9.33 7.84
CA ASP A 253 -9.48 -10.26 7.57
C ASP A 253 -10.50 -9.60 6.64
N HIS A 254 -10.92 -8.37 6.97
CA HIS A 254 -11.72 -7.53 6.08
C HIS A 254 -11.38 -6.05 6.24
N VAL A 255 -11.59 -5.28 5.19
CA VAL A 255 -11.61 -3.82 5.21
C VAL A 255 -13.06 -3.37 5.39
N ASP A 256 -13.30 -2.43 6.29
CA ASP A 256 -14.65 -1.88 6.49
C ASP A 256 -15.20 -1.35 5.14
N PRO A 257 -16.41 -1.77 4.72
CA PRO A 257 -17.05 -1.28 3.51
C PRO A 257 -17.18 0.24 3.45
N ALA A 258 -17.39 0.87 4.61
CA ALA A 258 -17.48 2.32 4.68
C ALA A 258 -16.18 3.04 4.27
N LEU A 259 -15.03 2.35 4.34
CA LEU A 259 -13.74 2.87 3.91
C LEU A 259 -13.48 2.72 2.41
N VAL A 260 -14.32 1.96 1.70
CA VAL A 260 -14.14 1.68 0.27
C VAL A 260 -15.46 1.84 -0.45
N SER A 261 -15.47 2.72 -1.43
CA SER A 261 -16.65 2.93 -2.27
C SER A 261 -16.26 2.73 -3.73
N ALA A 262 -17.03 1.92 -4.46
CA ALA A 262 -17.00 1.96 -5.92
C ALA A 262 -17.44 3.35 -6.38
N ARG A 263 -16.80 3.88 -7.38
CA ARG A 263 -17.25 5.12 -8.04
C ARG A 263 -18.56 4.89 -8.76
#